data_118b149b81dbdc8b6044a8e6fd8ed470
#
_entry.id   118b149b81dbdc8b6044a8e6fd8ed470
#
_cell.length_a   1.000
_cell.length_b   1.000
_cell.length_c   1.000
_cell.angle_alpha   90.00
_cell.angle_beta   90.00
_cell.angle_gamma   90.00
#
_symmetry.space_group_name_H-M   'P 1'
#
loop_
_entity.id
_entity.type
_entity.pdbx_description
1 polymer ?
#
loop_
_entity_poly.entity_id
_entity_poly.type
_entity_poly.pdbx_seq_one_letter_code
_entity_poly.pdbx_strand_id
1 'polypeptide(L)'
;MMKNNYTDLDHLHLVAGRLAEAGRDITADYADWISVTFACASLGEQAREAYHTICSLYSGYKREECDEKFTNCLKAGNGSVTLGTLMKMAQDAGIDTSLPRGRRQKTAQQKRQEQENRIQQMRDALTAQAQWRYNTWRQRPEVCEQGQSWRPVQDRDLDTYYCRLKELGLKVSAGDVKSLIFSRDFCPDYDAFREWLDGLKPWNPDTDPDYLSDFYVGHLEFGDPENEPFYDQMLKKWHVGMVALMLGRISENPQMPIFKGLQHIGKTYFVRHILPPELSDYRLEVGPSERIDKDFIISLSETPLILFDEISFGSNQKSEAFKYIVTSSRSNVRDSYARFRELRERRASLIATTNEDNFIRSTEGTRRYLVIDLKDTVDLDAFPLPYEGAYAQALYLLDHGFQPKPTHN
;
A
#
# COMPACT_ATOMS: atom_id res chain seq x y z
N MET A 1 40.29 13.46 2.53
CA MET A 1 40.35 14.83 3.08
C MET A 1 39.91 15.80 1.98
N MET A 2 38.70 16.37 2.11
CA MET A 2 38.19 17.35 1.13
C MET A 2 38.79 18.73 1.42
N LYS A 3 39.50 19.26 0.44
CA LYS A 3 40.06 20.64 0.53
C LYS A 3 38.87 21.62 0.60
N ASN A 4 38.81 22.40 1.67
CA ASN A 4 37.97 23.61 1.75
C ASN A 4 38.41 24.56 0.61
N ASN A 5 37.47 25.01 -0.21
CA ASN A 5 37.77 25.94 -1.32
C ASN A 5 37.91 27.39 -0.89
N TYR A 6 38.09 27.69 0.42
CA TYR A 6 38.35 29.04 0.91
C TYR A 6 39.85 29.29 0.90
N THR A 7 40.26 30.40 0.34
CA THR A 7 41.63 30.88 0.37
C THR A 7 41.89 31.57 1.73
N ASP A 8 43.18 31.77 2.07
CA ASP A 8 43.56 32.53 3.29
C ASP A 8 43.01 33.97 3.21
N LEU A 9 42.88 34.52 2.02
CA LEU A 9 42.27 35.83 1.79
C LEU A 9 40.78 35.85 2.09
N ASP A 10 40.03 34.82 1.65
CA ASP A 10 38.61 34.70 1.99
C ASP A 10 38.38 34.57 3.47
N HIS A 11 39.31 33.86 4.17
CA HIS A 11 39.27 33.69 5.62
C HIS A 11 39.56 35.04 6.34
N LEU A 12 40.51 35.82 5.83
CA LEU A 12 40.79 37.17 6.35
C LEU A 12 39.56 38.07 6.18
N HIS A 13 38.97 38.14 5.01
CA HIS A 13 37.78 38.97 4.76
C HIS A 13 36.60 38.61 5.66
N LEU A 14 36.40 37.30 5.90
CA LEU A 14 35.34 36.83 6.78
C LEU A 14 35.54 37.30 8.21
N VAL A 15 36.79 37.19 8.73
CA VAL A 15 37.09 37.57 10.10
C VAL A 15 37.09 39.09 10.27
N ALA A 16 37.58 39.84 9.28
CA ALA A 16 37.51 41.30 9.26
C ALA A 16 36.05 41.80 9.32
N GLY A 17 35.15 41.18 8.54
CA GLY A 17 33.72 41.47 8.59
C GLY A 17 33.09 41.20 9.95
N ARG A 18 33.41 40.05 10.57
CA ARG A 18 32.91 39.69 11.91
C ARG A 18 33.43 40.62 13.03
N LEU A 19 34.70 41.07 12.94
CA LEU A 19 35.23 42.06 13.84
C LEU A 19 34.48 43.38 13.72
N ALA A 20 34.22 43.82 12.48
CA ALA A 20 33.47 45.04 12.20
C ALA A 20 32.03 44.98 12.70
N GLU A 21 31.31 43.87 12.44
CA GLU A 21 29.94 43.64 12.93
C GLU A 21 29.87 43.62 14.46
N ALA A 22 30.87 43.05 15.13
CA ALA A 22 30.94 42.98 16.57
C ALA A 22 31.50 44.28 17.22
N GLY A 23 32.01 45.22 16.44
CA GLY A 23 32.65 46.44 16.93
C GLY A 23 33.88 46.16 17.82
N ARG A 24 34.63 45.06 17.54
CA ARG A 24 35.76 44.63 18.35
C ARG A 24 37.07 45.07 17.72
N ASP A 25 37.73 46.02 18.39
CA ASP A 25 39.07 46.49 18.02
C ASP A 25 40.15 45.53 18.57
N ILE A 26 41.05 45.08 17.70
CA ILE A 26 42.20 44.23 18.00
C ILE A 26 43.51 44.95 17.65
N THR A 27 43.48 46.29 17.47
CA THR A 27 44.61 47.13 17.04
C THR A 27 44.86 48.31 17.99
N ALA A 28 44.23 48.34 19.18
CA ALA A 28 44.34 49.42 20.14
C ALA A 28 45.75 49.62 20.67
N ASP A 29 46.49 48.52 20.80
CA ASP A 29 47.92 48.58 21.19
C ASP A 29 48.86 48.64 19.99
N TYR A 30 49.95 49.36 20.08
CA TYR A 30 50.88 49.49 18.95
C TYR A 30 51.50 48.16 18.52
N ALA A 31 51.82 47.26 19.46
CA ALA A 31 52.35 45.94 19.13
C ALA A 31 51.38 45.09 18.45
N ASP A 32 50.07 45.13 18.83
CA ASP A 32 48.95 44.42 18.21
C ASP A 32 48.69 44.97 16.81
N TRP A 33 48.66 46.29 16.64
CA TRP A 33 48.50 46.90 15.32
C TRP A 33 49.63 46.49 14.36
N ILE A 34 50.87 46.45 14.78
CA ILE A 34 52.04 45.98 14.02
C ILE A 34 51.83 44.48 13.64
N SER A 35 51.40 43.65 14.57
CA SER A 35 51.16 42.24 14.34
C SER A 35 50.04 42.02 13.30
N VAL A 36 48.92 42.74 13.42
CA VAL A 36 47.81 42.70 12.43
C VAL A 36 48.31 43.18 11.07
N THR A 37 49.12 44.25 11.02
CA THR A 37 49.67 44.78 9.77
C THR A 37 50.53 43.73 9.06
N PHE A 38 51.45 43.06 9.74
CA PHE A 38 52.29 42.01 9.17
C PHE A 38 51.48 40.79 8.77
N ALA A 39 50.51 40.37 9.58
CA ALA A 39 49.64 39.25 9.24
C ALA A 39 48.86 39.50 7.92
N CYS A 40 48.28 40.69 7.76
CA CYS A 40 47.59 41.05 6.53
C CYS A 40 48.57 41.24 5.35
N ALA A 41 49.70 41.90 5.54
CA ALA A 41 50.72 42.11 4.51
C ALA A 41 51.32 40.80 3.99
N SER A 42 51.37 39.75 4.81
CA SER A 42 51.82 38.41 4.39
C SER A 42 50.98 37.79 3.31
N LEU A 43 49.71 38.22 3.14
CA LEU A 43 48.81 37.80 2.08
C LEU A 43 48.86 38.67 0.82
N GLY A 44 49.69 39.72 0.82
CA GLY A 44 49.88 40.58 -0.31
C GLY A 44 48.94 41.77 -0.38
N GLU A 45 49.04 42.55 -1.47
CA GLU A 45 48.31 43.80 -1.66
C GLU A 45 46.77 43.65 -1.59
N GLN A 46 46.26 42.50 -2.01
CA GLN A 46 44.84 42.19 -1.99
C GLN A 46 44.23 42.13 -0.55
N ALA A 47 45.04 42.05 0.49
CA ALA A 47 44.58 42.06 1.87
C ALA A 47 44.40 43.47 2.46
N ARG A 48 44.79 44.55 1.72
CA ARG A 48 44.80 45.94 2.19
C ARG A 48 43.42 46.43 2.65
N GLU A 49 42.34 46.15 1.89
CA GLU A 49 41.00 46.60 2.27
C GLU A 49 40.48 45.86 3.51
N ALA A 50 40.79 44.59 3.70
CA ALA A 50 40.44 43.86 4.90
C ALA A 50 41.24 44.38 6.11
N TYR A 51 42.54 44.74 5.94
CA TYR A 51 43.36 45.41 6.94
C TYR A 51 42.75 46.74 7.36
N HIS A 52 42.35 47.63 6.41
CA HIS A 52 41.68 48.86 6.76
C HIS A 52 40.36 48.66 7.49
N THR A 53 39.59 47.64 7.12
CA THR A 53 38.34 47.27 7.83
C THR A 53 38.63 46.97 9.29
N ILE A 54 39.69 46.20 9.60
CA ILE A 54 40.10 45.88 10.97
C ILE A 54 40.60 47.14 11.72
N CYS A 55 41.52 47.91 11.11
CA CYS A 55 42.11 49.10 11.74
C CYS A 55 41.10 50.24 11.97
N SER A 56 40.04 50.31 11.14
CA SER A 56 39.00 51.33 11.27
C SER A 56 38.16 51.20 12.56
N LEU A 57 38.30 50.12 13.26
CA LEU A 57 37.64 49.88 14.56
C LEU A 57 38.35 50.60 15.73
N TYR A 58 39.61 50.99 15.54
CA TYR A 58 40.35 51.84 16.47
C TYR A 58 39.89 53.30 16.36
N SER A 59 39.59 53.91 17.49
CA SER A 59 39.10 55.31 17.54
C SER A 59 40.08 56.35 16.99
N GLY A 60 41.38 56.05 16.98
CA GLY A 60 42.46 56.89 16.45
C GLY A 60 42.86 56.55 15.01
N TYR A 61 42.08 55.77 14.29
CA TYR A 61 42.39 55.34 12.92
C TYR A 61 42.62 56.49 11.96
N LYS A 62 43.74 56.44 11.22
CA LYS A 62 44.05 57.35 10.10
C LYS A 62 44.45 56.49 8.89
N ARG A 63 43.72 56.60 7.83
CA ARG A 63 43.92 55.77 6.62
C ARG A 63 45.32 55.93 6.04
N GLU A 64 45.81 57.15 5.95
CA GLU A 64 47.12 57.47 5.36
C GLU A 64 48.28 56.83 6.16
N GLU A 65 48.22 56.86 7.48
CA GLU A 65 49.22 56.28 8.38
C GLU A 65 49.21 54.74 8.29
N CYS A 66 48.01 54.13 8.18
CA CYS A 66 47.84 52.71 7.98
C CYS A 66 48.32 52.25 6.58
N ASP A 67 48.04 53.02 5.52
CA ASP A 67 48.54 52.76 4.17
C ASP A 67 50.04 52.74 4.09
N GLU A 68 50.71 53.78 4.68
CA GLU A 68 52.15 53.83 4.74
C GLU A 68 52.72 52.64 5.46
N LYS A 69 52.16 52.32 6.61
CA LYS A 69 52.61 51.21 7.44
C LYS A 69 52.45 49.85 6.74
N PHE A 70 51.30 49.63 6.13
CA PHE A 70 51.02 48.40 5.35
C PHE A 70 52.02 48.24 4.19
N THR A 71 52.28 49.32 3.45
CA THR A 71 53.23 49.32 2.34
C THR A 71 54.65 49.01 2.80
N ASN A 72 55.05 49.55 3.97
CA ASN A 72 56.38 49.27 4.58
C ASN A 72 56.50 47.81 5.03
N CYS A 73 55.45 47.24 5.65
CA CYS A 73 55.40 45.85 6.04
C CYS A 73 55.39 44.89 4.85
N LEU A 74 54.71 45.26 3.78
CA LEU A 74 54.69 44.48 2.52
C LEU A 74 56.09 44.36 1.89
N LYS A 75 56.92 45.46 1.94
CA LYS A 75 58.30 45.47 1.44
C LYS A 75 59.28 44.75 2.36
N ALA A 76 59.08 44.86 3.68
CA ALA A 76 60.02 44.34 4.67
C ALA A 76 59.99 42.79 4.76
N GLY A 77 58.86 42.19 4.47
CA GLY A 77 58.63 40.74 4.63
C GLY A 77 58.91 40.26 6.07
N ASN A 78 57.94 39.63 6.70
CA ASN A 78 58.17 39.07 8.02
C ASN A 78 57.62 37.65 8.12
N GLY A 79 58.47 36.65 8.04
CA GLY A 79 58.07 35.24 8.05
C GLY A 79 57.57 34.70 9.39
N SER A 80 57.58 35.50 10.48
CA SER A 80 57.19 35.04 11.81
C SER A 80 55.73 35.35 12.17
N VAL A 81 55.11 36.38 11.55
CA VAL A 81 53.72 36.79 11.81
C VAL A 81 52.85 36.39 10.60
N THR A 82 51.92 35.51 10.82
CA THR A 82 51.07 34.93 9.78
C THR A 82 49.58 35.19 10.04
N LEU A 83 48.71 34.85 9.07
CA LEU A 83 47.27 34.90 9.27
C LEU A 83 46.80 34.17 10.55
N GLY A 84 47.51 33.11 10.96
CA GLY A 84 47.23 32.39 12.22
C GLY A 84 47.35 33.26 13.46
N THR A 85 48.29 34.25 13.48
CA THR A 85 48.42 35.22 14.57
C THR A 85 47.18 36.12 14.65
N LEU A 86 46.71 36.65 13.52
CA LEU A 86 45.50 37.47 13.46
C LEU A 86 44.27 36.66 13.89
N MET A 87 44.14 35.41 13.44
CA MET A 87 43.03 34.52 13.85
C MET A 87 42.99 34.30 15.35
N LYS A 88 44.15 34.11 15.98
CA LYS A 88 44.24 33.99 17.44
C LYS A 88 43.85 35.29 18.16
N MET A 89 44.31 36.44 17.72
CA MET A 89 43.92 37.75 18.28
C MET A 89 42.41 37.97 18.16
N ALA A 90 41.80 37.61 17.04
CA ALA A 90 40.35 37.69 16.84
C ALA A 90 39.59 36.72 17.79
N GLN A 91 40.10 35.48 17.97
CA GLN A 91 39.51 34.51 18.92
C GLN A 91 39.62 35.03 20.38
N ASP A 92 40.75 35.59 20.76
CA ASP A 92 40.96 36.17 22.08
C ASP A 92 40.01 37.36 22.32
N ALA A 93 39.63 38.09 21.25
CA ALA A 93 38.62 39.13 21.29
C ALA A 93 37.16 38.58 21.24
N GLY A 94 36.98 37.25 21.26
CA GLY A 94 35.66 36.59 21.28
C GLY A 94 35.00 36.42 19.92
N ILE A 95 35.76 36.55 18.84
CA ILE A 95 35.23 36.39 17.47
C ILE A 95 35.38 34.94 17.01
N ASP A 96 34.30 34.36 16.47
CA ASP A 96 34.37 33.06 15.82
C ASP A 96 35.15 33.18 14.50
N THR A 97 36.31 32.53 14.44
CA THR A 97 37.16 32.51 13.23
C THR A 97 36.93 31.31 12.35
N SER A 98 35.93 30.46 12.67
CA SER A 98 35.64 29.27 11.88
C SER A 98 35.09 29.64 10.48
N LEU A 99 35.61 28.98 9.46
CA LEU A 99 35.04 29.08 8.12
C LEU A 99 33.67 28.43 8.06
N PRO A 100 32.70 29.02 7.31
CA PRO A 100 31.42 28.41 7.10
C PRO A 100 31.62 27.01 6.53
N ARG A 101 31.03 25.98 7.15
CA ARG A 101 31.02 24.62 6.58
C ARG A 101 30.20 24.70 5.29
N GLY A 102 30.87 24.76 4.16
CA GLY A 102 30.24 24.73 2.87
C GLY A 102 29.37 23.49 2.74
N ARG A 103 28.06 23.61 2.94
CA ARG A 103 27.10 22.61 2.51
C ARG A 103 27.14 22.59 0.98
N ARG A 104 27.92 21.68 0.41
CA ARG A 104 27.87 21.42 -1.03
C ARG A 104 26.43 21.09 -1.35
N GLN A 105 25.70 22.02 -1.95
CA GLN A 105 24.36 21.75 -2.42
C GLN A 105 24.47 20.67 -3.51
N LYS A 106 23.99 19.47 -3.20
CA LYS A 106 23.91 18.39 -4.19
C LYS A 106 23.05 18.86 -5.35
N THR A 107 23.48 18.61 -6.57
CA THR A 107 22.67 18.90 -7.75
C THR A 107 21.35 18.13 -7.71
N ALA A 108 20.33 18.59 -8.43
CA ALA A 108 19.05 17.88 -8.53
C ALA A 108 19.26 16.44 -9.02
N GLN A 109 20.17 16.23 -9.97
CA GLN A 109 20.53 14.92 -10.51
C GLN A 109 21.19 14.01 -9.45
N GLN A 110 22.09 14.52 -8.63
CA GLN A 110 22.71 13.75 -7.55
C GLN A 110 21.69 13.35 -6.48
N LYS A 111 20.76 14.24 -6.12
CA LYS A 111 19.69 13.93 -5.17
C LYS A 111 18.77 12.84 -5.71
N ARG A 112 18.42 12.92 -7.01
CA ARG A 112 17.59 11.91 -7.69
C ARG A 112 18.26 10.55 -7.68
N GLN A 113 19.51 10.48 -8.08
CA GLN A 113 20.29 9.23 -8.10
C GLN A 113 20.43 8.60 -6.71
N GLU A 114 20.65 9.40 -5.66
CA GLU A 114 20.70 8.90 -4.29
C GLU A 114 19.33 8.37 -3.81
N GLN A 115 18.25 9.00 -4.25
CA GLN A 115 16.90 8.52 -3.94
C GLN A 115 16.58 7.21 -4.65
N GLU A 116 16.92 7.10 -5.93
CA GLU A 116 16.77 5.87 -6.73
C GLU A 116 17.57 4.72 -6.12
N ASN A 117 18.84 4.96 -5.76
CA ASN A 117 19.68 3.96 -5.09
C ASN A 117 19.10 3.52 -3.74
N ARG A 118 18.52 4.45 -2.97
CA ARG A 118 17.88 4.13 -1.68
C ARG A 118 16.65 3.25 -1.85
N ILE A 119 15.80 3.54 -2.84
CA ILE A 119 14.62 2.74 -3.15
C ILE A 119 15.05 1.33 -3.58
N GLN A 120 16.08 1.23 -4.43
CA GLN A 120 16.58 -0.07 -4.89
C GLN A 120 17.15 -0.90 -3.72
N GLN A 121 17.95 -0.31 -2.85
CA GLN A 121 18.46 -0.98 -1.64
C GLN A 121 17.33 -1.50 -0.73
N MET A 122 16.25 -0.72 -0.60
CA MET A 122 15.09 -1.13 0.18
C MET A 122 14.35 -2.31 -0.47
N ARG A 123 14.19 -2.28 -1.82
CA ARG A 123 13.62 -3.41 -2.59
C ARG A 123 14.42 -4.69 -2.36
N ASP A 124 15.72 -4.62 -2.59
CA ASP A 124 16.61 -5.78 -2.47
C ASP A 124 16.57 -6.38 -1.05
N ALA A 125 16.59 -5.52 -0.04
CA ALA A 125 16.53 -5.95 1.35
C ALA A 125 15.18 -6.57 1.75
N LEU A 126 14.05 -6.07 1.23
CA LEU A 126 12.73 -6.66 1.48
C LEU A 126 12.55 -7.97 0.70
N THR A 127 13.00 -8.03 -0.55
CA THR A 127 12.93 -9.25 -1.38
C THR A 127 13.81 -10.37 -0.82
N ALA A 128 14.96 -10.02 -0.21
CA ALA A 128 15.82 -11.01 0.45
C ALA A 128 15.19 -11.64 1.71
N GLN A 129 14.22 -10.98 2.33
CA GLN A 129 13.58 -11.44 3.56
C GLN A 129 12.27 -12.20 3.32
N ALA A 130 11.53 -11.85 2.24
CA ALA A 130 10.23 -12.43 1.96
C ALA A 130 9.82 -12.24 0.49
N GLN A 131 8.85 -13.03 0.07
CA GLN A 131 8.11 -12.83 -1.18
C GLN A 131 6.88 -11.95 -0.91
N TRP A 132 6.47 -11.17 -1.91
CA TRP A 132 5.42 -10.17 -1.81
C TRP A 132 4.46 -10.27 -2.99
N ARG A 133 3.16 -10.15 -2.70
CA ARG A 133 2.11 -10.05 -3.71
C ARG A 133 0.95 -9.20 -3.19
N TYR A 134 0.21 -8.56 -4.08
CA TYR A 134 -0.99 -7.81 -3.73
C TYR A 134 -2.23 -8.62 -4.05
N ASN A 135 -2.95 -9.06 -3.03
CA ASN A 135 -4.17 -9.82 -3.20
C ASN A 135 -5.31 -8.89 -3.64
N THR A 136 -5.74 -9.04 -4.91
CA THR A 136 -6.77 -8.18 -5.53
C THR A 136 -8.18 -8.43 -5.01
N TRP A 137 -8.41 -9.54 -4.30
CA TRP A 137 -9.65 -9.82 -3.62
C TRP A 137 -9.68 -9.18 -2.23
N ARG A 138 -8.65 -9.40 -1.45
CA ARG A 138 -8.52 -8.86 -0.09
C ARG A 138 -8.09 -7.38 -0.06
N GLN A 139 -7.80 -6.79 -1.22
CA GLN A 139 -7.35 -5.40 -1.39
C GLN A 139 -6.19 -5.02 -0.47
N ARG A 140 -5.22 -5.95 -0.32
CA ARG A 140 -4.06 -5.75 0.55
C ARG A 140 -2.85 -6.57 0.11
N PRO A 141 -1.63 -6.11 0.47
CA PRO A 141 -0.43 -6.91 0.29
C PRO A 141 -0.48 -8.18 1.12
N GLU A 142 0.12 -9.24 0.59
CA GLU A 142 0.43 -10.48 1.28
C GLU A 142 1.93 -10.71 1.29
N VAL A 143 2.41 -11.37 2.32
CA VAL A 143 3.81 -11.70 2.54
C VAL A 143 3.97 -13.19 2.81
N CYS A 144 5.05 -13.77 2.25
CA CYS A 144 5.48 -15.13 2.50
C CYS A 144 6.94 -15.11 2.93
N GLU A 145 7.21 -15.25 4.21
CA GLU A 145 8.57 -15.42 4.74
C GLU A 145 9.05 -16.85 4.48
N GLN A 146 10.35 -17.04 4.43
CA GLN A 146 10.93 -18.35 4.10
C GLN A 146 10.42 -19.46 5.05
N GLY A 147 9.87 -20.52 4.49
CA GLY A 147 9.31 -21.66 5.24
C GLY A 147 7.92 -21.42 5.81
N GLN A 148 7.26 -20.30 5.49
CA GLN A 148 5.90 -19.99 5.93
C GLN A 148 4.92 -19.97 4.75
N SER A 149 3.61 -19.99 5.06
CA SER A 149 2.55 -19.78 4.10
C SER A 149 2.29 -18.28 3.86
N TRP A 150 1.65 -17.97 2.73
CA TRP A 150 1.17 -16.62 2.43
C TRP A 150 0.18 -16.13 3.48
N ARG A 151 0.37 -14.90 3.93
CA ARG A 151 -0.55 -14.24 4.87
C ARG A 151 -0.71 -12.75 4.55
N PRO A 152 -1.85 -12.15 4.88
CA PRO A 152 -2.02 -10.70 4.75
C PRO A 152 -1.00 -9.93 5.60
N VAL A 153 -0.49 -8.84 5.04
CA VAL A 153 0.36 -7.88 5.77
C VAL A 153 -0.48 -7.14 6.80
N GLN A 154 0.01 -7.12 8.03
CA GLN A 154 -0.57 -6.38 9.15
C GLN A 154 0.22 -5.09 9.42
N ASP A 155 -0.38 -4.13 10.14
CA ASP A 155 0.33 -2.89 10.52
C ASP A 155 1.62 -3.17 11.28
N ARG A 156 1.61 -4.19 12.16
CA ARG A 156 2.79 -4.63 12.91
C ARG A 156 3.91 -5.13 11.99
N ASP A 157 3.60 -5.70 10.84
CA ASP A 157 4.62 -6.14 9.89
C ASP A 157 5.37 -4.95 9.30
N LEU A 158 4.65 -3.85 8.98
CA LEU A 158 5.27 -2.63 8.45
C LEU A 158 6.31 -2.08 9.42
N ASP A 159 5.99 -2.05 10.71
CA ASP A 159 6.91 -1.61 11.76
C ASP A 159 8.10 -2.59 11.91
N THR A 160 7.85 -3.89 11.82
CA THR A 160 8.88 -4.92 11.88
C THR A 160 9.88 -4.78 10.74
N TYR A 161 9.40 -4.66 9.51
CA TYR A 161 10.27 -4.46 8.34
C TYR A 161 10.98 -3.12 8.38
N TYR A 162 10.34 -2.06 8.88
CA TYR A 162 11.02 -0.78 9.12
C TYR A 162 12.21 -0.94 10.07
N CYS A 163 12.03 -1.62 11.22
CA CYS A 163 13.10 -1.87 12.17
C CYS A 163 14.24 -2.69 11.56
N ARG A 164 13.92 -3.79 10.88
CA ARG A 164 14.91 -4.65 10.19
C ARG A 164 15.74 -3.86 9.15
N LEU A 165 15.10 -3.00 8.37
CA LEU A 165 15.81 -2.14 7.40
C LEU A 165 16.71 -1.12 8.08
N LYS A 166 16.30 -0.59 9.23
CA LYS A 166 17.13 0.31 10.06
C LYS A 166 18.36 -0.41 10.65
N GLU A 167 18.19 -1.66 11.09
CA GLU A 167 19.30 -2.51 11.59
C GLU A 167 20.32 -2.80 10.48
N LEU A 168 19.87 -2.94 9.22
CA LEU A 168 20.75 -3.03 8.05
C LEU A 168 21.42 -1.69 7.68
N GLY A 169 21.22 -0.63 8.46
CA GLY A 169 21.82 0.69 8.24
C GLY A 169 21.16 1.53 7.16
N LEU A 170 20.00 1.13 6.64
CA LEU A 170 19.28 1.87 5.59
C LEU A 170 18.63 3.14 6.16
N LYS A 171 18.71 4.23 5.40
CA LYS A 171 18.09 5.53 5.76
C LYS A 171 16.67 5.57 5.19
N VAL A 172 15.73 4.89 5.84
CA VAL A 172 14.32 4.80 5.44
C VAL A 172 13.40 5.35 6.52
N SER A 173 12.21 5.80 6.16
CA SER A 173 11.10 6.10 7.06
C SER A 173 10.06 4.98 7.00
N ALA A 174 9.20 4.88 8.03
CA ALA A 174 8.06 3.95 8.00
C ALA A 174 7.13 4.22 6.81
N GLY A 175 6.96 5.49 6.43
CA GLY A 175 6.20 5.88 5.23
C GLY A 175 6.83 5.38 3.93
N ASP A 176 8.16 5.38 3.80
CA ASP A 176 8.85 4.83 2.62
C ASP A 176 8.59 3.32 2.50
N VAL A 177 8.69 2.59 3.62
CA VAL A 177 8.44 1.13 3.66
C VAL A 177 7.01 0.81 3.26
N LYS A 178 6.04 1.49 3.88
CA LYS A 178 4.62 1.34 3.53
C LYS A 178 4.38 1.65 2.05
N SER A 179 4.88 2.78 1.55
CA SER A 179 4.70 3.20 0.15
C SER A 179 5.28 2.19 -0.84
N LEU A 180 6.41 1.57 -0.51
CA LEU A 180 7.01 0.55 -1.36
C LEU A 180 6.18 -0.74 -1.34
N ILE A 181 5.82 -1.27 -0.16
CA ILE A 181 5.05 -2.51 -0.01
C ILE A 181 3.67 -2.40 -0.69
N PHE A 182 3.05 -1.20 -0.71
CA PHE A 182 1.77 -0.95 -1.39
C PHE A 182 1.92 -0.53 -2.85
N SER A 183 3.14 -0.44 -3.39
CA SER A 183 3.33 -0.08 -4.79
C SER A 183 3.19 -1.28 -5.72
N ARG A 184 2.53 -1.09 -6.88
CA ARG A 184 2.40 -2.13 -7.92
C ARG A 184 3.73 -2.60 -8.47
N ASP A 185 4.73 -1.71 -8.49
CA ASP A 185 6.07 -2.03 -9.00
C ASP A 185 6.85 -2.99 -8.09
N PHE A 186 6.49 -3.08 -6.82
CA PHE A 186 7.15 -3.96 -5.86
C PHE A 186 6.30 -5.19 -5.51
N CYS A 187 5.01 -4.99 -5.36
CA CYS A 187 4.04 -5.98 -4.92
C CYS A 187 3.09 -6.27 -6.09
N PRO A 188 3.38 -7.27 -6.94
CA PRO A 188 2.57 -7.59 -8.12
C PRO A 188 1.18 -8.05 -7.74
N ASP A 189 0.20 -7.71 -8.59
CA ASP A 189 -1.18 -8.13 -8.41
C ASP A 189 -1.29 -9.66 -8.45
N TYR A 190 -2.05 -10.22 -7.53
CA TYR A 190 -2.37 -11.63 -7.39
C TYR A 190 -3.88 -11.83 -7.31
N ASP A 191 -4.43 -12.61 -8.20
CA ASP A 191 -5.83 -13.02 -8.19
C ASP A 191 -5.93 -14.52 -7.87
N ALA A 192 -6.30 -14.83 -6.62
CA ALA A 192 -6.37 -16.21 -6.13
C ALA A 192 -7.30 -17.10 -6.94
N PHE A 193 -8.44 -16.55 -7.40
CA PHE A 193 -9.42 -17.32 -8.17
C PHE A 193 -8.95 -17.56 -9.59
N ARG A 194 -8.39 -16.57 -10.24
CA ARG A 194 -7.85 -16.71 -11.59
C ARG A 194 -6.72 -17.74 -11.61
N GLU A 195 -5.77 -17.65 -10.66
CA GLU A 195 -4.65 -18.58 -10.57
C GLU A 195 -5.13 -20.02 -10.32
N TRP A 196 -6.12 -20.21 -9.44
CA TRP A 196 -6.70 -21.51 -9.18
C TRP A 196 -7.45 -22.06 -10.41
N LEU A 197 -8.28 -21.24 -11.07
CA LEU A 197 -9.04 -21.62 -12.26
C LEU A 197 -8.14 -21.93 -13.45
N ASP A 198 -7.07 -21.16 -13.66
CA ASP A 198 -6.10 -21.37 -14.74
C ASP A 198 -5.30 -22.68 -14.55
N GLY A 199 -5.22 -23.20 -13.34
CA GLY A 199 -4.62 -24.49 -13.01
C GLY A 199 -5.49 -25.71 -13.27
N LEU A 200 -6.78 -25.54 -13.56
CA LEU A 200 -7.71 -26.65 -13.76
C LEU A 200 -7.49 -27.35 -15.08
N LYS A 201 -7.69 -28.69 -15.08
CA LYS A 201 -7.75 -29.46 -16.31
C LYS A 201 -9.03 -29.07 -17.09
N PRO A 202 -8.94 -28.73 -18.38
CA PRO A 202 -10.12 -28.42 -19.18
C PRO A 202 -11.15 -29.58 -19.19
N TRP A 203 -12.41 -29.23 -19.00
CA TRP A 203 -13.54 -30.18 -19.10
C TRP A 203 -13.87 -30.47 -20.56
N ASN A 204 -14.13 -31.74 -20.86
CA ASN A 204 -14.49 -32.20 -22.21
C ASN A 204 -15.93 -32.76 -22.21
N PRO A 205 -16.89 -32.16 -22.96
CA PRO A 205 -18.28 -32.57 -22.97
C PRO A 205 -18.52 -33.99 -23.53
N ASP A 206 -17.57 -34.52 -24.30
CA ASP A 206 -17.73 -35.86 -24.93
C ASP A 206 -17.26 -36.99 -24.00
N THR A 207 -16.43 -36.72 -23.02
CA THR A 207 -15.77 -37.76 -22.18
C THR A 207 -15.98 -37.59 -20.69
N ASP A 208 -16.17 -36.36 -20.22
CA ASP A 208 -16.28 -36.08 -18.82
C ASP A 208 -17.75 -36.05 -18.35
N PRO A 209 -18.05 -36.41 -17.12
CA PRO A 209 -19.39 -36.35 -16.55
C PRO A 209 -19.87 -34.89 -16.38
N ASP A 210 -21.18 -34.76 -16.18
CA ASP A 210 -21.79 -33.48 -15.80
C ASP A 210 -21.52 -33.19 -14.31
N TYR A 211 -20.31 -32.67 -14.04
CA TYR A 211 -19.87 -32.36 -12.69
C TYR A 211 -20.73 -31.30 -11.99
N LEU A 212 -21.33 -30.35 -12.72
CA LEU A 212 -22.21 -29.35 -12.12
C LEU A 212 -23.51 -29.98 -11.63
N SER A 213 -24.05 -30.96 -12.37
CA SER A 213 -25.20 -31.72 -11.88
C SER A 213 -24.81 -32.54 -10.65
N ASP A 214 -23.72 -33.27 -10.74
CA ASP A 214 -23.20 -34.05 -9.59
C ASP A 214 -22.97 -33.20 -8.36
N PHE A 215 -22.42 -31.99 -8.53
CA PHE A 215 -22.17 -31.03 -7.44
C PHE A 215 -23.44 -30.70 -6.64
N TYR A 216 -24.59 -30.61 -7.27
CA TYR A 216 -25.86 -30.26 -6.63
C TYR A 216 -26.78 -31.46 -6.46
N VAL A 217 -27.19 -32.07 -7.57
CA VAL A 217 -28.17 -33.20 -7.56
C VAL A 217 -27.57 -34.43 -6.90
N GLY A 218 -26.26 -34.66 -7.07
CA GLY A 218 -25.56 -35.76 -6.40
C GLY A 218 -25.42 -35.60 -4.88
N HIS A 219 -25.60 -34.38 -4.35
CA HIS A 219 -25.31 -34.05 -2.94
C HIS A 219 -26.51 -33.46 -2.18
N LEU A 220 -27.62 -33.14 -2.86
CA LEU A 220 -28.80 -32.53 -2.25
C LEU A 220 -30.02 -33.45 -2.47
N GLU A 221 -30.75 -33.75 -1.40
CA GLU A 221 -32.06 -34.40 -1.49
C GLU A 221 -33.16 -33.33 -1.49
N PHE A 222 -33.85 -33.18 -2.61
CA PHE A 222 -34.92 -32.19 -2.74
C PHE A 222 -36.21 -32.66 -2.07
N GLY A 223 -36.92 -31.73 -1.40
CA GLY A 223 -38.21 -31.97 -0.78
C GLY A 223 -39.33 -32.16 -1.83
N ASP A 224 -39.10 -31.66 -3.03
CA ASP A 224 -39.97 -31.76 -4.21
C ASP A 224 -39.20 -32.38 -5.39
N PRO A 225 -39.10 -33.68 -5.47
CA PRO A 225 -38.35 -34.38 -6.54
C PRO A 225 -38.83 -34.09 -7.97
N GLU A 226 -40.08 -33.67 -8.16
CA GLU A 226 -40.63 -33.36 -9.47
C GLU A 226 -39.96 -32.12 -10.07
N ASN A 227 -39.47 -31.22 -9.21
CA ASN A 227 -38.78 -30.00 -9.61
C ASN A 227 -37.23 -30.16 -9.69
N GLU A 228 -36.67 -31.32 -9.41
CA GLU A 228 -35.22 -31.55 -9.47
C GLU A 228 -34.58 -31.13 -10.79
N PRO A 229 -35.14 -31.44 -12.01
CA PRO A 229 -34.56 -31.00 -13.28
C PRO A 229 -34.53 -29.46 -13.42
N PHE A 230 -35.50 -28.77 -12.85
CA PHE A 230 -35.54 -27.30 -12.81
C PHE A 230 -34.47 -26.76 -11.84
N TYR A 231 -34.38 -27.35 -10.64
CA TYR A 231 -33.37 -26.95 -9.66
C TYR A 231 -31.95 -27.19 -10.19
N ASP A 232 -31.69 -28.32 -10.82
CA ASP A 232 -30.41 -28.61 -11.46
C ASP A 232 -30.02 -27.52 -12.47
N GLN A 233 -30.95 -27.23 -13.42
CA GLN A 233 -30.70 -26.20 -14.43
C GLN A 233 -30.43 -24.83 -13.81
N MET A 234 -31.18 -24.45 -12.79
CA MET A 234 -31.06 -23.13 -12.17
C MET A 234 -29.80 -23.00 -11.29
N LEU A 235 -29.44 -24.05 -10.58
CA LEU A 235 -28.19 -24.09 -9.79
C LEU A 235 -26.96 -24.09 -10.70
N LYS A 236 -26.99 -24.80 -11.83
CA LYS A 236 -25.96 -24.71 -12.88
C LYS A 236 -25.80 -23.27 -13.38
N LYS A 237 -26.92 -22.62 -13.76
CA LYS A 237 -26.90 -21.21 -14.18
C LYS A 237 -26.30 -20.30 -13.12
N TRP A 238 -26.71 -20.50 -11.88
CA TRP A 238 -26.21 -19.70 -10.76
C TRP A 238 -24.71 -19.92 -10.54
N HIS A 239 -24.23 -21.19 -10.58
CA HIS A 239 -22.81 -21.51 -10.39
C HIS A 239 -21.94 -20.96 -11.53
N VAL A 240 -22.37 -21.16 -12.78
CA VAL A 240 -21.70 -20.56 -13.95
C VAL A 240 -21.71 -19.03 -13.84
N GLY A 241 -22.82 -18.44 -13.38
CA GLY A 241 -22.92 -17.01 -13.09
C GLY A 241 -21.95 -16.56 -11.98
N MET A 242 -21.75 -17.36 -10.95
CA MET A 242 -20.78 -17.11 -9.89
C MET A 242 -19.36 -17.05 -10.46
N VAL A 243 -18.95 -18.03 -11.25
CA VAL A 243 -17.63 -18.06 -11.89
C VAL A 243 -17.48 -16.89 -12.88
N ALA A 244 -18.51 -16.58 -13.67
CA ALA A 244 -18.48 -15.45 -14.59
C ALA A 244 -18.32 -14.11 -13.88
N LEU A 245 -18.96 -13.95 -12.73
CA LEU A 245 -18.86 -12.75 -11.90
C LEU A 245 -17.47 -12.60 -11.25
N MET A 246 -16.91 -13.71 -10.76
CA MET A 246 -15.52 -13.76 -10.24
C MET A 246 -14.51 -13.30 -11.30
N LEU A 247 -14.71 -13.69 -12.54
CA LEU A 247 -13.87 -13.35 -13.68
C LEU A 247 -14.14 -11.95 -14.27
N GLY A 248 -15.16 -11.25 -13.77
CA GLY A 248 -15.57 -9.95 -14.29
C GLY A 248 -16.20 -10.02 -15.69
N ARG A 249 -16.68 -11.19 -16.13
CA ARG A 249 -17.35 -11.38 -17.44
C ARG A 249 -18.80 -10.90 -17.44
N ILE A 250 -19.42 -10.81 -16.27
CA ILE A 250 -20.75 -10.25 -16.05
C ILE A 250 -20.70 -9.27 -14.86
N SER A 251 -21.68 -8.38 -14.77
CA SER A 251 -21.75 -7.36 -13.72
C SER A 251 -22.63 -7.73 -12.53
N GLU A 252 -23.41 -8.80 -12.65
CA GLU A 252 -24.32 -9.26 -11.60
C GLU A 252 -24.66 -10.74 -11.81
N ASN A 253 -24.87 -11.48 -10.71
CA ASN A 253 -25.56 -12.76 -10.69
C ASN A 253 -26.96 -12.51 -10.10
N PRO A 254 -28.02 -12.41 -10.92
CA PRO A 254 -29.26 -11.77 -10.49
C PRO A 254 -30.16 -12.65 -9.63
N GLN A 255 -29.79 -13.91 -9.43
CA GLN A 255 -30.52 -14.85 -8.59
C GLN A 255 -29.73 -15.19 -7.33
N MET A 256 -30.45 -15.39 -6.24
CA MET A 256 -29.95 -15.87 -4.99
C MET A 256 -30.67 -17.19 -4.63
N PRO A 257 -29.97 -18.33 -4.69
CA PRO A 257 -30.51 -19.57 -4.17
C PRO A 257 -30.79 -19.48 -2.68
N ILE A 258 -31.91 -19.99 -2.23
CA ILE A 258 -32.29 -20.04 -0.81
C ILE A 258 -32.65 -21.49 -0.50
N PHE A 259 -31.80 -22.14 0.26
CA PHE A 259 -32.01 -23.50 0.71
C PHE A 259 -32.90 -23.51 1.95
N LYS A 260 -34.13 -23.95 1.75
CA LYS A 260 -35.15 -24.05 2.79
C LYS A 260 -35.25 -25.52 3.25
N GLY A 261 -35.51 -25.77 4.51
CA GLY A 261 -35.73 -27.11 5.07
C GLY A 261 -35.53 -27.13 6.59
N LEU A 262 -35.71 -28.30 7.19
CA LEU A 262 -35.60 -28.47 8.63
C LEU A 262 -34.20 -28.12 9.14
N GLN A 263 -34.11 -27.85 10.44
CA GLN A 263 -32.80 -27.69 11.10
C GLN A 263 -31.99 -29.00 11.06
N HIS A 264 -30.68 -28.85 11.06
CA HIS A 264 -29.72 -29.95 11.11
C HIS A 264 -29.65 -30.91 9.91
N ILE A 265 -30.31 -30.58 8.77
CA ILE A 265 -30.18 -31.36 7.54
C ILE A 265 -28.95 -30.98 6.69
N GLY A 266 -27.99 -30.23 7.22
CA GLY A 266 -26.72 -29.94 6.56
C GLY A 266 -26.70 -28.73 5.62
N LYS A 267 -27.80 -27.94 5.45
CA LYS A 267 -27.88 -26.80 4.51
C LYS A 267 -26.69 -25.86 4.58
N THR A 268 -26.44 -25.31 5.75
CA THR A 268 -25.36 -24.37 5.99
C THR A 268 -23.98 -25.02 5.79
N TYR A 269 -23.84 -26.29 6.19
CA TYR A 269 -22.63 -27.06 5.95
C TYR A 269 -22.33 -27.20 4.47
N PHE A 270 -23.30 -27.59 3.66
CA PHE A 270 -23.15 -27.69 2.20
C PHE A 270 -22.77 -26.33 1.58
N VAL A 271 -23.46 -25.25 1.93
CA VAL A 271 -23.17 -23.91 1.39
C VAL A 271 -21.77 -23.43 1.75
N ARG A 272 -21.29 -23.79 2.94
CA ARG A 272 -19.90 -23.49 3.36
C ARG A 272 -18.85 -24.15 2.48
N HIS A 273 -19.22 -25.24 1.80
CA HIS A 273 -18.34 -26.02 0.92
C HIS A 273 -18.55 -25.75 -0.58
N ILE A 274 -19.27 -24.69 -0.97
CA ILE A 274 -19.42 -24.36 -2.41
C ILE A 274 -18.09 -23.91 -3.00
N LEU A 275 -17.30 -23.08 -2.27
CA LEU A 275 -15.94 -22.76 -2.68
C LEU A 275 -14.99 -23.91 -2.36
N PRO A 276 -14.00 -24.17 -3.22
CA PRO A 276 -12.99 -25.18 -2.97
C PRO A 276 -12.21 -24.88 -1.68
N PRO A 277 -11.65 -25.90 -1.02
CA PRO A 277 -10.97 -25.75 0.28
C PRO A 277 -9.89 -24.64 0.26
N GLU A 278 -9.12 -24.54 -0.82
CA GLU A 278 -8.03 -23.56 -0.98
C GLU A 278 -8.54 -22.11 -1.04
N LEU A 279 -9.80 -21.93 -1.40
CA LEU A 279 -10.45 -20.63 -1.56
C LEU A 279 -11.56 -20.38 -0.53
N SER A 280 -11.75 -21.28 0.42
CA SER A 280 -12.82 -21.24 1.43
C SER A 280 -12.78 -19.97 2.30
N ASP A 281 -11.60 -19.45 2.58
CA ASP A 281 -11.37 -18.22 3.36
C ASP A 281 -11.89 -16.93 2.67
N TYR A 282 -12.27 -17.01 1.41
CA TYR A 282 -12.87 -15.87 0.69
C TYR A 282 -14.40 -15.84 0.79
N ARG A 283 -15.04 -16.76 1.49
CA ARG A 283 -16.46 -16.72 1.80
C ARG A 283 -16.73 -15.75 2.95
N LEU A 284 -17.79 -14.93 2.81
CA LEU A 284 -18.33 -14.15 3.90
C LEU A 284 -19.63 -14.81 4.40
N GLU A 285 -19.73 -15.02 5.70
CA GLU A 285 -20.96 -15.46 6.36
C GLU A 285 -21.62 -14.27 7.08
N VAL A 286 -22.91 -14.13 6.86
CA VAL A 286 -23.73 -13.04 7.41
C VAL A 286 -24.83 -13.63 8.26
N GLY A 287 -24.80 -13.37 9.54
CA GLY A 287 -25.82 -13.86 10.48
C GLY A 287 -27.12 -13.06 10.41
N PRO A 288 -28.20 -13.56 11.03
CA PRO A 288 -29.55 -12.98 10.94
C PRO A 288 -29.66 -11.58 11.56
N SER A 289 -28.77 -11.19 12.45
CA SER A 289 -28.74 -9.87 13.11
C SER A 289 -27.84 -8.84 12.40
N GLU A 290 -27.04 -9.25 11.43
CA GLU A 290 -26.13 -8.34 10.72
C GLU A 290 -26.88 -7.33 9.84
N ARG A 291 -26.30 -6.14 9.76
CA ARG A 291 -26.89 -5.04 8.97
C ARG A 291 -26.19 -4.94 7.62
N ILE A 292 -27.01 -4.63 6.61
CA ILE A 292 -26.53 -4.24 5.29
C ILE A 292 -26.13 -2.76 5.36
N ASP A 293 -24.91 -2.52 5.77
CA ASP A 293 -24.33 -1.19 5.88
C ASP A 293 -23.29 -0.93 4.78
N LYS A 294 -22.51 0.14 4.95
CA LYS A 294 -21.50 0.53 3.97
C LYS A 294 -20.39 -0.52 3.86
N ASP A 295 -19.96 -1.12 4.96
CA ASP A 295 -18.87 -2.09 4.97
C ASP A 295 -19.33 -3.40 4.31
N PHE A 296 -20.59 -3.79 4.52
CA PHE A 296 -21.20 -4.87 3.77
C PHE A 296 -21.22 -4.59 2.24
N ILE A 297 -21.54 -3.36 1.81
CA ILE A 297 -21.51 -3.00 0.39
C ILE A 297 -20.10 -3.11 -0.20
N ILE A 298 -19.06 -2.81 0.58
CA ILE A 298 -17.66 -3.00 0.16
C ILE A 298 -17.37 -4.49 -0.04
N SER A 299 -17.83 -5.36 0.85
CA SER A 299 -17.60 -6.81 0.76
C SER A 299 -18.16 -7.45 -0.52
N LEU A 300 -19.17 -6.84 -1.16
CA LEU A 300 -19.66 -7.30 -2.47
C LEU A 300 -18.59 -7.28 -3.57
N SER A 301 -17.54 -6.48 -3.42
CA SER A 301 -16.42 -6.38 -4.37
C SER A 301 -15.18 -7.18 -3.94
N GLU A 302 -15.13 -7.62 -2.69
CA GLU A 302 -13.96 -8.26 -2.09
C GLU A 302 -14.17 -9.76 -1.82
N THR A 303 -15.40 -10.25 -2.01
CA THR A 303 -15.83 -11.59 -1.67
C THR A 303 -16.55 -12.24 -2.85
N PRO A 304 -16.22 -13.47 -3.26
CA PRO A 304 -16.89 -14.17 -4.36
C PRO A 304 -18.23 -14.77 -3.96
N LEU A 305 -18.39 -15.18 -2.70
CA LEU A 305 -19.57 -15.85 -2.19
C LEU A 305 -19.96 -15.29 -0.83
N ILE A 306 -21.20 -14.80 -0.72
CA ILE A 306 -21.77 -14.35 0.56
C ILE A 306 -22.90 -15.29 0.93
N LEU A 307 -22.75 -15.96 2.06
CA LEU A 307 -23.76 -16.80 2.68
C LEU A 307 -24.54 -16.00 3.73
N PHE A 308 -25.85 -15.88 3.52
CA PHE A 308 -26.78 -15.43 4.55
C PHE A 308 -27.33 -16.66 5.28
N ASP A 309 -26.88 -16.85 6.51
CA ASP A 309 -27.32 -17.98 7.32
C ASP A 309 -28.60 -17.62 8.10
N GLU A 310 -29.60 -18.48 8.02
CA GLU A 310 -30.91 -18.33 8.69
C GLU A 310 -31.61 -17.01 8.35
N ILE A 311 -31.76 -16.69 7.04
CA ILE A 311 -32.46 -15.46 6.67
C ILE A 311 -33.93 -15.46 7.09
N SER A 312 -34.38 -14.28 7.58
CA SER A 312 -35.77 -13.96 7.81
C SER A 312 -36.06 -12.53 7.35
N PHE A 313 -37.06 -12.36 6.52
CA PHE A 313 -37.51 -11.03 6.04
C PHE A 313 -38.58 -10.44 6.96
N GLY A 314 -38.36 -10.47 8.27
CA GLY A 314 -39.32 -10.03 9.28
C GLY A 314 -39.81 -8.56 9.18
N SER A 315 -39.13 -7.71 8.37
CA SER A 315 -39.53 -6.32 8.13
C SER A 315 -39.40 -5.93 6.66
N ASN A 316 -40.27 -5.00 6.20
CA ASN A 316 -40.20 -4.46 4.83
C ASN A 316 -38.83 -3.82 4.51
N GLN A 317 -38.19 -3.21 5.51
CA GLN A 317 -36.91 -2.54 5.35
C GLN A 317 -35.77 -3.53 5.03
N LYS A 318 -35.76 -4.69 5.69
CA LYS A 318 -34.82 -5.77 5.38
C LYS A 318 -35.06 -6.31 3.97
N SER A 319 -36.30 -6.56 3.60
CA SER A 319 -36.68 -7.04 2.25
C SER A 319 -36.20 -6.10 1.15
N GLU A 320 -36.37 -4.78 1.30
CA GLU A 320 -35.90 -3.81 0.29
C GLU A 320 -34.37 -3.74 0.21
N ALA A 321 -33.66 -3.81 1.33
CA ALA A 321 -32.20 -3.86 1.33
C ALA A 321 -31.69 -5.12 0.61
N PHE A 322 -32.30 -6.29 0.83
CA PHE A 322 -31.96 -7.52 0.11
C PHE A 322 -32.26 -7.42 -1.38
N LYS A 323 -33.41 -6.87 -1.77
CA LYS A 323 -33.73 -6.63 -3.20
C LYS A 323 -32.66 -5.78 -3.87
N TYR A 324 -32.17 -4.74 -3.18
CA TYR A 324 -31.12 -3.87 -3.69
C TYR A 324 -29.81 -4.64 -3.90
N ILE A 325 -29.32 -5.38 -2.89
CA ILE A 325 -28.03 -6.07 -2.98
C ILE A 325 -28.02 -7.21 -3.99
N VAL A 326 -29.16 -7.90 -4.17
CA VAL A 326 -29.24 -9.00 -5.17
C VAL A 326 -29.06 -8.46 -6.58
N THR A 327 -29.56 -7.26 -6.89
CA THR A 327 -29.52 -6.67 -8.23
C THR A 327 -28.49 -5.56 -8.41
N SER A 328 -27.75 -5.22 -7.37
CA SER A 328 -26.69 -4.19 -7.45
C SER A 328 -25.49 -4.72 -8.22
N SER A 329 -25.09 -4.03 -9.29
CA SER A 329 -23.92 -4.37 -10.10
C SER A 329 -22.65 -3.61 -9.72
N ARG A 330 -22.80 -2.47 -9.04
CA ARG A 330 -21.69 -1.56 -8.70
C ARG A 330 -21.94 -0.87 -7.38
N SER A 331 -20.86 -0.58 -6.67
CA SER A 331 -20.89 0.26 -5.48
C SER A 331 -19.96 1.47 -5.64
N ASN A 332 -20.44 2.65 -5.25
CA ASN A 332 -19.62 3.86 -5.21
C ASN A 332 -19.31 4.15 -3.74
N VAL A 333 -18.27 3.53 -3.25
CA VAL A 333 -17.90 3.58 -1.83
C VAL A 333 -16.53 4.21 -1.66
N ARG A 334 -16.32 4.78 -0.48
CA ARG A 334 -15.05 5.28 -0.04
C ARG A 334 -14.65 4.49 1.20
N ASP A 335 -13.54 3.79 1.14
CA ASP A 335 -12.97 3.14 2.30
C ASP A 335 -12.67 4.14 3.40
N SER A 336 -12.65 3.70 4.64
CA SER A 336 -12.54 4.58 5.82
C SER A 336 -11.28 5.47 5.80
N TYR A 337 -10.23 5.09 5.06
CA TYR A 337 -8.96 5.82 4.93
C TYR A 337 -8.59 6.18 3.49
N ALA A 338 -9.43 5.87 2.50
CA ALA A 338 -9.15 6.20 1.10
C ALA A 338 -9.32 7.70 0.83
N ARG A 339 -8.42 8.28 0.03
CA ARG A 339 -8.49 9.69 -0.39
C ARG A 339 -9.62 9.95 -1.39
N PHE A 340 -9.93 8.94 -2.21
CA PHE A 340 -10.91 9.03 -3.30
C PHE A 340 -12.03 8.02 -3.10
N ARG A 341 -13.20 8.32 -3.70
CA ARG A 341 -14.25 7.31 -3.89
C ARG A 341 -13.85 6.43 -5.06
N GLU A 342 -13.99 5.13 -4.91
CA GLU A 342 -13.77 4.16 -5.96
C GLU A 342 -15.08 3.55 -6.40
N LEU A 343 -15.24 3.46 -7.72
CA LEU A 343 -16.32 2.67 -8.29
C LEU A 343 -15.86 1.22 -8.30
N ARG A 344 -16.43 0.41 -7.42
CA ARG A 344 -16.10 -1.02 -7.32
C ARG A 344 -17.17 -1.83 -8.00
N GLU A 345 -16.75 -2.73 -8.87
CA GLU A 345 -17.63 -3.69 -9.50
C GLU A 345 -17.93 -4.83 -8.53
N ARG A 346 -19.16 -5.30 -8.56
CA ARG A 346 -19.55 -6.46 -7.76
C ARG A 346 -18.83 -7.71 -8.26
N ARG A 347 -18.35 -8.53 -7.32
CA ARG A 347 -17.74 -9.84 -7.57
C ARG A 347 -18.46 -10.97 -6.80
N ALA A 348 -19.35 -10.62 -5.87
CA ALA A 348 -20.04 -11.54 -4.98
C ALA A 348 -21.30 -12.11 -5.59
N SER A 349 -21.43 -13.45 -5.58
CA SER A 349 -22.69 -14.16 -5.67
C SER A 349 -23.28 -14.37 -4.29
N LEU A 350 -24.61 -14.38 -4.20
CA LEU A 350 -25.33 -14.51 -2.94
C LEU A 350 -26.03 -15.85 -2.86
N ILE A 351 -26.04 -16.45 -1.68
CA ILE A 351 -26.78 -17.66 -1.35
C ILE A 351 -27.29 -17.57 0.08
N ALA A 352 -28.37 -18.24 0.40
CA ALA A 352 -28.94 -18.19 1.73
C ALA A 352 -29.46 -19.54 2.20
N THR A 353 -29.61 -19.66 3.54
CA THR A 353 -30.33 -20.76 4.18
C THR A 353 -31.49 -20.21 5.00
N THR A 354 -32.54 -21.01 5.16
CA THR A 354 -33.66 -20.67 6.07
C THR A 354 -34.33 -21.94 6.59
N ASN A 355 -34.93 -21.82 7.78
CA ASN A 355 -35.79 -22.85 8.37
C ASN A 355 -37.27 -22.39 8.38
N GLU A 356 -37.55 -21.15 7.90
CA GLU A 356 -38.90 -20.56 7.94
C GLU A 356 -39.67 -20.87 6.65
N ASP A 357 -40.89 -21.38 6.75
CA ASP A 357 -41.76 -21.65 5.62
C ASP A 357 -42.24 -20.37 4.92
N ASN A 358 -42.51 -19.33 5.69
CA ASN A 358 -43.08 -18.07 5.22
C ASN A 358 -42.11 -16.88 5.34
N PHE A 359 -40.87 -17.09 4.95
CA PHE A 359 -39.84 -16.03 5.04
C PHE A 359 -40.02 -14.91 3.99
N ILE A 360 -40.70 -15.18 2.84
CA ILE A 360 -41.07 -14.18 1.82
C ILE A 360 -42.54 -13.78 2.02
N ARG A 361 -42.77 -12.55 2.47
CA ARG A 361 -44.10 -12.02 2.73
C ARG A 361 -44.75 -11.30 1.52
N SER A 362 -44.02 -11.04 0.47
CA SER A 362 -44.46 -10.32 -0.72
C SER A 362 -44.16 -11.11 -1.97
N THR A 363 -45.12 -11.24 -2.88
CA THR A 363 -44.93 -11.85 -4.21
C THR A 363 -44.10 -10.93 -5.14
N GLU A 364 -43.91 -9.66 -4.78
CA GLU A 364 -43.12 -8.73 -5.57
C GLU A 364 -41.62 -9.03 -5.44
N GLY A 365 -41.00 -9.28 -6.58
CA GLY A 365 -39.54 -9.51 -6.66
C GLY A 365 -39.09 -10.94 -6.38
N THR A 366 -40.01 -11.91 -6.32
CA THR A 366 -39.72 -13.36 -6.15
C THR A 366 -38.79 -13.92 -7.20
N ARG A 367 -38.76 -13.34 -8.42
CA ARG A 367 -37.83 -13.73 -9.50
C ARG A 367 -36.35 -13.66 -9.14
N ARG A 368 -36.00 -12.94 -8.06
CA ARG A 368 -34.63 -12.79 -7.56
C ARG A 368 -34.22 -13.94 -6.66
N TYR A 369 -35.20 -14.66 -6.14
CA TYR A 369 -34.98 -15.72 -5.16
C TYR A 369 -35.31 -17.06 -5.79
N LEU A 370 -34.35 -17.96 -5.80
CA LEU A 370 -34.55 -19.35 -6.17
C LEU A 370 -34.72 -20.17 -4.90
N VAL A 371 -35.96 -20.34 -4.46
CA VAL A 371 -36.25 -21.11 -3.26
C VAL A 371 -36.26 -22.59 -3.61
N ILE A 372 -35.44 -23.34 -2.87
CA ILE A 372 -35.22 -24.77 -3.05
C ILE A 372 -35.53 -25.46 -1.72
N ASP A 373 -36.57 -26.27 -1.69
CA ASP A 373 -36.90 -27.11 -0.56
C ASP A 373 -35.94 -28.30 -0.51
N LEU A 374 -35.24 -28.45 0.59
CA LEU A 374 -34.32 -29.56 0.85
C LEU A 374 -34.86 -30.44 1.96
N LYS A 375 -34.81 -31.74 1.70
CA LYS A 375 -35.12 -32.76 2.69
C LYS A 375 -33.90 -33.20 3.47
N ASP A 376 -32.77 -33.35 2.80
CA ASP A 376 -31.49 -33.71 3.41
C ASP A 376 -30.32 -33.27 2.52
N THR A 377 -29.07 -33.40 3.06
CA THR A 377 -27.82 -33.28 2.31
C THR A 377 -26.95 -34.49 2.54
N VAL A 378 -26.11 -34.82 1.55
CA VAL A 378 -25.16 -35.93 1.66
C VAL A 378 -24.00 -35.56 2.58
N ASP A 379 -23.43 -36.54 3.24
CA ASP A 379 -22.20 -36.39 4.01
C ASP A 379 -21.01 -36.10 3.06
N LEU A 380 -20.51 -34.87 3.09
CA LEU A 380 -19.42 -34.42 2.23
C LEU A 380 -18.06 -35.04 2.60
N ASP A 381 -17.90 -35.57 3.80
CA ASP A 381 -16.68 -36.28 4.19
C ASP A 381 -16.63 -37.67 3.52
N ALA A 382 -17.80 -38.31 3.35
CA ALA A 382 -17.92 -39.58 2.63
C ALA A 382 -18.00 -39.39 1.10
N PHE A 383 -18.61 -38.30 0.65
CA PHE A 383 -18.85 -37.98 -0.76
C PHE A 383 -18.37 -36.52 -1.05
N PRO A 384 -17.08 -36.33 -1.36
CA PRO A 384 -16.54 -34.99 -1.57
C PRO A 384 -17.06 -34.36 -2.86
N LEU A 385 -17.30 -33.06 -2.83
CA LEU A 385 -17.75 -32.28 -3.98
C LEU A 385 -16.71 -32.29 -5.11
N PRO A 386 -17.12 -32.44 -6.39
CA PRO A 386 -16.22 -32.48 -7.54
C PRO A 386 -15.74 -31.08 -7.97
N TYR A 387 -15.01 -30.38 -7.12
CA TYR A 387 -14.63 -28.98 -7.31
C TYR A 387 -13.96 -28.72 -8.67
N GLU A 388 -12.85 -29.42 -8.93
CA GLU A 388 -12.06 -29.17 -10.16
C GLU A 388 -12.91 -29.38 -11.41
N GLY A 389 -13.70 -30.45 -11.46
CA GLY A 389 -14.58 -30.77 -12.58
C GLY A 389 -15.71 -29.76 -12.75
N ALA A 390 -16.39 -29.37 -11.67
CA ALA A 390 -17.51 -28.43 -11.71
C ALA A 390 -17.08 -27.02 -12.15
N TYR A 391 -15.96 -26.52 -11.61
CA TYR A 391 -15.44 -25.21 -12.01
C TYR A 391 -14.84 -25.23 -13.42
N ALA A 392 -14.16 -26.31 -13.83
CA ALA A 392 -13.69 -26.48 -15.21
C ALA A 392 -14.85 -26.54 -16.21
N GLN A 393 -15.93 -27.25 -15.87
CA GLN A 393 -17.15 -27.27 -16.66
C GLN A 393 -17.81 -25.89 -16.76
N ALA A 394 -17.86 -25.15 -15.65
CA ALA A 394 -18.38 -23.78 -15.64
C ALA A 394 -17.58 -22.86 -16.58
N LEU A 395 -16.25 -22.96 -16.58
CA LEU A 395 -15.38 -22.22 -17.52
C LEU A 395 -15.67 -22.59 -18.97
N TYR A 396 -15.73 -23.88 -19.26
CA TYR A 396 -16.05 -24.37 -20.61
C TYR A 396 -17.37 -23.82 -21.09
N LEU A 397 -18.43 -23.90 -20.28
CA LEU A 397 -19.76 -23.39 -20.61
C LEU A 397 -19.74 -21.88 -20.89
N LEU A 398 -19.02 -21.10 -20.11
CA LEU A 398 -18.82 -19.66 -20.33
C LEU A 398 -18.13 -19.37 -21.67
N ASP A 399 -17.08 -20.11 -21.98
CA ASP A 399 -16.31 -19.93 -23.22
C ASP A 399 -17.11 -20.36 -24.48
N HIS A 400 -18.10 -21.24 -24.32
CA HIS A 400 -18.98 -21.72 -25.40
C HIS A 400 -20.35 -21.05 -25.42
N GLY A 401 -20.48 -19.89 -24.81
CA GLY A 401 -21.66 -19.01 -24.95
C GLY A 401 -22.85 -19.38 -24.08
N PHE A 402 -22.67 -20.18 -23.04
CA PHE A 402 -23.74 -20.46 -22.08
C PHE A 402 -24.16 -19.16 -21.37
N GLN A 403 -25.46 -18.92 -21.32
CA GLN A 403 -26.02 -17.72 -20.71
C GLN A 403 -26.41 -18.00 -19.24
N PRO A 404 -25.65 -17.49 -18.27
CA PRO A 404 -25.95 -17.72 -16.85
C PRO A 404 -27.17 -16.94 -16.37
N LYS A 405 -27.57 -15.88 -17.10
CA LYS A 405 -28.80 -15.13 -16.77
C LYS A 405 -30.03 -15.91 -17.19
N PRO A 406 -31.14 -15.91 -16.38
CA PRO A 406 -32.41 -16.46 -16.80
C PRO A 406 -32.88 -15.72 -18.05
N THR A 407 -33.23 -16.47 -19.09
CA THR A 407 -33.92 -15.89 -20.25
C THR A 407 -35.31 -15.47 -19.78
N HIS A 408 -35.63 -14.18 -19.91
CA HIS A 408 -36.99 -13.72 -19.74
C HIS A 408 -37.83 -14.26 -20.92
N ASN A 409 -38.64 -15.26 -20.65
CA ASN A 409 -39.82 -15.57 -21.50
C ASN A 409 -41.00 -14.76 -20.98
#